data_e39e985a1b4bba979338a868b3260425
#
_entry.id   e39e985a1b4bba979338a868b3260425
#
_cell.length_a   1.000
_cell.length_b   1.000
_cell.length_c   1.000
_cell.angle_alpha   90.00
_cell.angle_beta   90.00
_cell.angle_gamma   90.00
#
_symmetry.space_group_name_H-M   'P 1'
#
loop_
_entity.id
_entity.type
_entity.pdbx_description
1 polymer ?
#
loop_
_entity_poly.entity_id
_entity_poly.type
_entity_poly.pdbx_seq_one_letter_code
_entity_poly.pdbx_strand_id
1 'polypeptide(L)'
;QTRINEYSMDKQTKLREMVAYAIKKGQRFDYLLVDSWFTCKELVHFIKRRHFNCHLLGMIKMGNTKYRSDKYGDLTAKGCIDKLRRIKKGIRYSRSLNCYYGEMVVTFDGVREKLFFCRMEKHGKWHGLLTTNTALDFFSAYRIYAMRWAIEVSFEEMKGYLGLGKCQARNFTAQIASISLTMLQYNILCFMKRFDSYETIGGLFGDITIGTAELTIVDRVWLLIVEVVTEIAGLISADYNELMRAAICGNSHLHAMFVHEYAELEHQKFTCES
;
A
#
# COMPACT_ATOMS: atom_id res chain seq x y z
N GLN A 1 19.38 16.72 17.97
CA GLN A 1 18.64 17.97 17.68
C GLN A 1 18.19 18.05 16.22
N THR A 2 18.99 17.61 15.23
CA THR A 2 18.61 17.61 13.81
C THR A 2 17.39 16.72 13.51
N ARG A 3 17.16 15.67 14.26
CA ARG A 3 16.06 14.72 14.05
C ARG A 3 14.68 15.27 14.43
N ILE A 4 14.61 16.17 15.38
CA ILE A 4 13.34 16.81 15.79
C ILE A 4 12.81 17.72 14.67
N ASN A 5 13.70 18.35 13.90
CA ASN A 5 13.34 19.23 12.79
C ASN A 5 12.81 18.47 11.55
N GLU A 6 13.23 17.22 11.31
CA GLU A 6 12.69 16.40 10.24
C GLU A 6 11.23 15.98 10.49
N TYR A 7 10.80 15.94 11.76
CA TYR A 7 9.41 15.61 12.15
C TYR A 7 8.51 16.85 12.34
N SER A 8 9.06 18.06 12.21
CA SER A 8 8.28 19.31 12.37
C SER A 8 7.36 19.61 11.18
N MET A 9 7.52 18.88 10.07
CA MET A 9 6.69 19.07 8.90
C MET A 9 5.27 18.54 9.14
N ASP A 10 4.28 19.40 8.89
CA ASP A 10 2.88 19.03 8.97
C ASP A 10 2.56 17.84 8.05
N LYS A 11 1.84 16.83 8.59
CA LYS A 11 1.48 15.61 7.89
C LYS A 11 0.75 15.85 6.57
N GLN A 12 -0.05 16.91 6.49
CA GLN A 12 -0.76 17.27 5.26
C GLN A 12 0.20 17.80 4.19
N THR A 13 1.20 18.58 4.58
CA THR A 13 2.28 19.04 3.69
C THR A 13 3.08 17.85 3.19
N LYS A 14 3.43 16.91 4.08
CA LYS A 14 4.16 15.71 3.71
C LYS A 14 3.38 14.84 2.72
N LEU A 15 2.08 14.67 2.92
CA LEU A 15 1.23 13.95 1.96
C LEU A 15 1.28 14.60 0.57
N ARG A 16 1.15 15.94 0.48
CA ARG A 16 1.22 16.63 -0.81
C ARG A 16 2.57 16.45 -1.52
N GLU A 17 3.66 16.48 -0.77
CA GLU A 17 5.00 16.20 -1.31
C GLU A 17 5.12 14.76 -1.83
N MET A 18 4.64 13.78 -1.07
CA MET A 18 4.65 12.38 -1.47
C MET A 18 3.83 12.13 -2.73
N VAL A 19 2.64 12.73 -2.84
CA VAL A 19 1.80 12.66 -4.04
C VAL A 19 2.48 13.30 -5.23
N ALA A 20 3.07 14.50 -5.07
CA ALA A 20 3.81 15.17 -6.12
C ALA A 20 5.01 14.34 -6.59
N TYR A 21 5.73 13.72 -5.66
CA TYR A 21 6.88 12.86 -5.94
C TYR A 21 6.45 11.59 -6.71
N ALA A 22 5.38 10.93 -6.27
CA ALA A 22 4.85 9.74 -6.95
C ALA A 22 4.47 10.03 -8.40
N ILE A 23 3.74 11.13 -8.63
CA ILE A 23 3.36 11.56 -9.98
C ILE A 23 4.60 11.92 -10.82
N LYS A 24 5.59 12.62 -10.25
CA LYS A 24 6.87 12.92 -10.92
C LYS A 24 7.62 11.65 -11.33
N LYS A 25 7.49 10.57 -10.56
CA LYS A 25 8.07 9.24 -10.85
C LYS A 25 7.22 8.41 -11.82
N GLY A 26 6.19 8.98 -12.44
CA GLY A 26 5.36 8.32 -13.44
C GLY A 26 4.24 7.44 -12.89
N GLN A 27 4.00 7.47 -11.58
CA GLN A 27 2.85 6.76 -10.99
C GLN A 27 1.55 7.41 -11.47
N ARG A 28 0.64 6.59 -12.02
CA ARG A 28 -0.67 7.02 -12.51
C ARG A 28 -1.76 6.40 -11.65
N PHE A 29 -2.70 7.21 -11.23
CA PHE A 29 -3.89 6.79 -10.48
C PHE A 29 -5.04 7.75 -10.75
N ASP A 30 -6.26 7.21 -10.80
CA ASP A 30 -7.47 8.01 -11.07
C ASP A 30 -7.98 8.71 -9.81
N TYR A 31 -7.78 8.10 -8.64
CA TYR A 31 -8.25 8.63 -7.37
C TYR A 31 -7.18 8.58 -6.29
N LEU A 32 -6.99 9.69 -5.59
CA LEU A 32 -6.29 9.76 -4.31
C LEU A 32 -7.32 9.52 -3.19
N LEU A 33 -7.17 8.41 -2.47
CA LEU A 33 -8.07 8.03 -1.36
C LEU A 33 -7.45 8.47 -0.04
N VAL A 34 -8.20 9.23 0.75
CA VAL A 34 -7.74 9.74 2.04
C VAL A 34 -8.80 9.62 3.12
N ASP A 35 -8.37 9.53 4.36
CA ASP A 35 -9.27 9.58 5.51
C ASP A 35 -9.69 11.02 5.86
N SER A 36 -10.53 11.16 6.87
CA SER A 36 -11.06 12.45 7.28
C SER A 36 -10.00 13.40 7.88
N TRP A 37 -8.82 12.90 8.22
CA TRP A 37 -7.73 13.71 8.72
C TRP A 37 -7.05 14.52 7.61
N PHE A 38 -6.97 13.93 6.41
CA PHE A 38 -6.29 14.53 5.26
C PHE A 38 -7.25 15.27 4.32
N THR A 39 -8.58 15.08 4.44
CA THR A 39 -9.55 15.78 3.61
C THR A 39 -9.66 17.24 4.07
N CYS A 40 -8.95 18.13 3.38
CA CYS A 40 -8.91 19.56 3.67
C CYS A 40 -8.87 20.38 2.37
N LYS A 41 -9.14 21.68 2.49
CA LYS A 41 -9.14 22.61 1.35
C LYS A 41 -7.78 22.67 0.64
N GLU A 42 -6.70 22.63 1.39
CA GLU A 42 -5.34 22.67 0.87
C GLU A 42 -5.06 21.49 -0.05
N LEU A 43 -5.54 20.29 0.30
CA LEU A 43 -5.39 19.08 -0.53
C LEU A 43 -6.27 19.15 -1.79
N VAL A 44 -7.52 19.64 -1.66
CA VAL A 44 -8.42 19.85 -2.79
C VAL A 44 -7.79 20.80 -3.80
N HIS A 45 -7.29 21.95 -3.35
CA HIS A 45 -6.61 22.91 -4.21
C HIS A 45 -5.34 22.36 -4.83
N PHE A 46 -4.56 21.59 -4.07
CA PHE A 46 -3.34 20.97 -4.56
C PHE A 46 -3.63 20.04 -5.75
N ILE A 47 -4.65 19.18 -5.65
CA ILE A 47 -5.06 18.28 -6.74
C ILE A 47 -5.56 19.07 -7.95
N LYS A 48 -6.37 20.10 -7.75
CA LYS A 48 -6.95 20.88 -8.85
C LYS A 48 -5.95 21.82 -9.55
N ARG A 49 -5.10 22.53 -8.80
CA ARG A 49 -4.16 23.51 -9.37
C ARG A 49 -3.02 22.89 -10.17
N ARG A 50 -2.61 21.67 -9.82
CA ARG A 50 -1.51 21.00 -10.51
C ARG A 50 -1.94 20.23 -11.75
N HIS A 51 -3.22 20.28 -12.12
CA HIS A 51 -3.78 19.56 -13.27
C HIS A 51 -3.35 18.09 -13.31
N PHE A 52 -3.25 17.49 -12.12
CA PHE A 52 -3.04 16.06 -12.02
C PHE A 52 -4.25 15.37 -12.66
N ASN A 53 -4.03 14.39 -13.52
CA ASN A 53 -5.09 13.56 -14.09
C ASN A 53 -5.65 12.58 -13.05
N CYS A 54 -5.99 13.09 -11.85
CA CYS A 54 -6.56 12.32 -10.78
C CYS A 54 -7.59 13.15 -10.00
N HIS A 55 -8.45 12.46 -9.28
CA HIS A 55 -9.45 13.05 -8.42
C HIS A 55 -9.16 12.76 -6.94
N LEU A 56 -9.60 13.63 -6.06
CA LEU A 56 -9.66 13.34 -4.64
C LEU A 56 -10.97 12.60 -4.33
N LEU A 57 -10.88 11.57 -3.50
CA LEU A 57 -12.03 10.95 -2.84
C LEU A 57 -11.65 10.70 -1.38
N GLY A 58 -12.22 11.48 -0.47
CA GLY A 58 -11.85 11.48 0.94
C GLY A 58 -13.05 11.46 1.87
N MET A 59 -12.90 10.83 3.04
CA MET A 59 -13.89 10.93 4.10
C MET A 59 -13.87 12.33 4.68
N ILE A 60 -15.04 12.89 5.00
CA ILE A 60 -15.14 14.19 5.66
C ILE A 60 -15.51 14.05 7.13
N LYS A 61 -15.06 15.00 7.94
CA LYS A 61 -15.50 15.15 9.35
C LYS A 61 -16.91 15.72 9.39
N MET A 62 -17.77 15.13 10.23
CA MET A 62 -19.15 15.62 10.47
C MET A 62 -19.14 16.81 11.46
N GLY A 63 -18.24 17.76 11.24
CA GLY A 63 -17.99 18.93 12.09
C GLY A 63 -18.57 20.23 11.52
N ASN A 64 -17.89 21.35 11.83
CA ASN A 64 -18.33 22.71 11.50
C ASN A 64 -17.85 23.22 10.13
N THR A 65 -17.12 22.41 9.36
CA THR A 65 -16.70 22.76 8.01
C THR A 65 -17.92 23.12 7.16
N LYS A 66 -17.85 24.26 6.48
CA LYS A 66 -18.93 24.76 5.64
C LYS A 66 -18.68 24.43 4.17
N TYR A 67 -19.74 24.03 3.51
CA TYR A 67 -19.82 23.76 2.08
C TYR A 67 -20.93 24.64 1.49
N ARG A 68 -20.65 25.35 0.43
CA ARG A 68 -21.61 26.25 -0.20
C ARG A 68 -22.46 25.49 -1.23
N SER A 69 -23.74 25.45 -1.00
CA SER A 69 -24.71 24.95 -1.98
C SER A 69 -25.29 26.12 -2.77
N ASP A 70 -25.38 25.99 -4.09
CA ASP A 70 -25.97 27.02 -4.97
C ASP A 70 -27.41 27.36 -4.56
N LYS A 71 -28.13 26.38 -4.01
CA LYS A 71 -29.57 26.54 -3.63
C LYS A 71 -29.76 26.95 -2.18
N TYR A 72 -28.88 26.52 -1.27
CA TYR A 72 -29.15 26.61 0.17
C TYR A 72 -28.11 27.42 0.94
N GLY A 73 -27.14 28.02 0.23
CA GLY A 73 -26.03 28.78 0.85
C GLY A 73 -25.06 27.89 1.61
N ASP A 74 -24.43 28.44 2.63
CA ASP A 74 -23.39 27.74 3.40
C ASP A 74 -24.01 26.75 4.39
N LEU A 75 -23.67 25.48 4.26
CA LEU A 75 -24.14 24.37 5.07
C LEU A 75 -22.98 23.59 5.68
N THR A 76 -23.14 23.12 6.89
CA THR A 76 -22.27 22.06 7.44
C THR A 76 -22.68 20.71 6.84
N ALA A 77 -21.84 19.68 7.00
CA ALA A 77 -22.17 18.32 6.57
C ALA A 77 -23.55 17.86 7.15
N LYS A 78 -23.82 18.14 8.42
CA LYS A 78 -25.12 17.87 9.05
C LYS A 78 -26.23 18.67 8.39
N GLY A 79 -25.99 19.96 8.12
CA GLY A 79 -26.94 20.83 7.42
C GLY A 79 -27.29 20.32 6.01
N CYS A 80 -26.32 19.79 5.27
CA CYS A 80 -26.56 19.14 3.98
C CYS A 80 -27.53 17.94 4.12
N ILE A 81 -27.29 17.07 5.11
CA ILE A 81 -28.17 15.92 5.39
C ILE A 81 -29.57 16.36 5.74
N ASP A 82 -29.73 17.39 6.58
CA ASP A 82 -31.05 17.90 6.97
C ASP A 82 -31.81 18.51 5.78
N LYS A 83 -31.11 19.14 4.85
CA LYS A 83 -31.72 19.60 3.59
C LYS A 83 -32.13 18.42 2.71
N LEU A 84 -31.24 17.40 2.56
CA LEU A 84 -31.54 16.20 1.78
C LEU A 84 -32.77 15.44 2.33
N ARG A 85 -32.96 15.36 3.65
CA ARG A 85 -34.14 14.76 4.28
C ARG A 85 -35.47 15.44 3.90
N ARG A 86 -35.42 16.74 3.63
CA ARG A 86 -36.60 17.53 3.24
C ARG A 86 -36.92 17.48 1.74
N ILE A 87 -36.03 16.94 0.93
CA ILE A 87 -36.18 16.80 -0.52
C ILE A 87 -36.77 15.44 -0.83
N LYS A 88 -37.80 15.38 -1.67
CA LYS A 88 -38.31 14.12 -2.18
C LYS A 88 -37.21 13.31 -2.86
N LYS A 89 -36.93 12.09 -2.39
CA LYS A 89 -35.84 11.23 -2.83
C LYS A 89 -34.41 11.79 -2.56
N GLY A 90 -34.27 12.78 -1.70
CA GLY A 90 -32.94 13.30 -1.33
C GLY A 90 -32.13 12.28 -0.52
N ILE A 91 -32.80 11.49 0.33
CA ILE A 91 -32.23 10.30 0.97
C ILE A 91 -32.90 9.08 0.36
N ARG A 92 -32.12 8.13 -0.08
CA ARG A 92 -32.51 6.86 -0.72
C ARG A 92 -31.97 5.69 0.08
N TYR A 93 -32.60 4.53 -0.05
CA TYR A 93 -32.12 3.30 0.54
C TYR A 93 -31.60 2.35 -0.56
N SER A 94 -30.40 1.84 -0.38
CA SER A 94 -29.81 0.82 -1.23
C SER A 94 -29.95 -0.56 -0.58
N ARG A 95 -30.63 -1.47 -1.26
CA ARG A 95 -30.73 -2.87 -0.82
C ARG A 95 -29.38 -3.60 -0.98
N SER A 96 -28.63 -3.32 -2.07
CA SER A 96 -27.36 -3.98 -2.35
C SER A 96 -26.25 -3.65 -1.35
N LEU A 97 -26.24 -2.41 -0.83
CA LEU A 97 -25.28 -1.98 0.18
C LEU A 97 -25.87 -1.93 1.60
N ASN A 98 -27.16 -2.27 1.75
CA ASN A 98 -27.87 -2.19 3.01
C ASN A 98 -27.66 -0.85 3.74
N CYS A 99 -27.77 0.27 3.02
CA CYS A 99 -27.51 1.58 3.58
C CYS A 99 -28.47 2.67 3.05
N TYR A 100 -28.68 3.69 3.87
CA TYR A 100 -29.30 4.95 3.46
C TYR A 100 -28.24 5.87 2.91
N TYR A 101 -28.48 6.53 1.78
CA TYR A 101 -27.52 7.43 1.16
C TYR A 101 -28.20 8.65 0.53
N GLY A 102 -27.42 9.72 0.38
CA GLY A 102 -27.80 10.93 -0.32
C GLY A 102 -26.56 11.62 -0.89
N GLU A 103 -26.77 12.49 -1.86
CA GLU A 103 -25.68 13.19 -2.54
C GLU A 103 -26.03 14.65 -2.81
N MET A 104 -25.04 15.52 -2.75
CA MET A 104 -25.20 16.96 -2.98
C MET A 104 -23.95 17.52 -3.66
N VAL A 105 -24.14 18.29 -4.73
CA VAL A 105 -23.06 19.08 -5.31
C VAL A 105 -22.93 20.37 -4.51
N VAL A 106 -21.71 20.73 -4.17
CA VAL A 106 -21.36 21.89 -3.36
C VAL A 106 -20.10 22.57 -3.91
N THR A 107 -19.84 23.77 -3.44
CA THR A 107 -18.56 24.45 -3.63
C THR A 107 -17.84 24.50 -2.29
N PHE A 108 -16.63 24.01 -2.24
CA PHE A 108 -15.78 24.04 -1.07
C PHE A 108 -14.54 24.89 -1.37
N ASP A 109 -14.42 26.02 -0.72
CA ASP A 109 -13.34 27.00 -0.92
C ASP A 109 -13.09 27.31 -2.42
N GLY A 110 -14.17 27.57 -3.18
CA GLY A 110 -14.12 27.92 -4.60
C GLY A 110 -14.02 26.73 -5.57
N VAL A 111 -13.86 25.50 -5.08
CA VAL A 111 -13.81 24.30 -5.91
C VAL A 111 -15.15 23.59 -5.89
N ARG A 112 -15.69 23.26 -7.07
CA ARG A 112 -16.93 22.48 -7.21
C ARG A 112 -16.67 21.01 -6.95
N GLU A 113 -17.42 20.44 -6.02
CA GLU A 113 -17.24 19.10 -5.47
C GLU A 113 -18.58 18.40 -5.27
N LYS A 114 -18.54 17.11 -5.02
CA LYS A 114 -19.71 16.32 -4.68
C LYS A 114 -19.54 15.65 -3.33
N LEU A 115 -20.52 15.83 -2.48
CA LEU A 115 -20.62 15.16 -1.19
C LEU A 115 -21.55 13.97 -1.32
N PHE A 116 -21.13 12.86 -0.74
CA PHE A 116 -21.96 11.69 -0.49
C PHE A 116 -22.12 11.49 1.00
N PHE A 117 -23.31 11.14 1.43
CA PHE A 117 -23.62 10.81 2.81
C PHE A 117 -24.19 9.41 2.86
N CYS A 118 -23.71 8.58 3.78
CA CYS A 118 -24.27 7.25 3.99
C CYS A 118 -24.35 6.89 5.47
N ARG A 119 -25.30 6.00 5.80
CA ARG A 119 -25.41 5.35 7.10
C ARG A 119 -26.00 3.96 6.93
N MET A 120 -25.52 3.00 7.70
CA MET A 120 -25.94 1.61 7.59
C MET A 120 -27.32 1.39 8.26
N GLU A 121 -27.50 1.91 9.45
CA GLU A 121 -28.72 1.72 10.23
C GLU A 121 -29.66 2.92 10.15
N LYS A 122 -30.98 2.68 10.33
CA LYS A 122 -32.00 3.74 10.30
C LYS A 122 -31.73 4.89 11.26
N HIS A 123 -31.11 4.62 12.41
CA HIS A 123 -30.75 5.60 13.44
C HIS A 123 -29.23 5.71 13.65
N GLY A 124 -28.41 5.07 12.78
CA GLY A 124 -26.96 5.08 12.86
C GLY A 124 -26.31 6.42 12.55
N LYS A 125 -25.01 6.49 12.81
CA LYS A 125 -24.19 7.67 12.50
C LYS A 125 -24.05 7.84 10.99
N TRP A 126 -24.09 9.08 10.54
CA TRP A 126 -23.79 9.43 9.17
C TRP A 126 -22.30 9.54 8.94
N HIS A 127 -21.87 9.01 7.82
CA HIS A 127 -20.52 9.19 7.27
C HIS A 127 -20.63 10.00 5.98
N GLY A 128 -19.63 10.80 5.70
CA GLY A 128 -19.59 11.62 4.50
C GLY A 128 -18.32 11.40 3.70
N LEU A 129 -18.44 11.36 2.38
CA LEU A 129 -17.34 11.37 1.42
C LEU A 129 -17.41 12.64 0.59
N LEU A 130 -16.24 13.16 0.23
CA LEU A 130 -16.08 14.30 -0.67
C LEU A 130 -15.27 13.85 -1.88
N THR A 131 -15.70 14.25 -3.07
CA THR A 131 -14.93 14.00 -4.29
C THR A 131 -14.86 15.25 -5.18
N THR A 132 -13.71 15.42 -5.81
CA THR A 132 -13.53 16.44 -6.87
C THR A 132 -14.09 16.00 -8.23
N ASN A 133 -14.52 14.73 -8.37
CA ASN A 133 -15.23 14.21 -9.53
C ASN A 133 -16.75 14.36 -9.34
N THR A 134 -17.34 15.43 -9.84
CA THR A 134 -18.78 15.68 -9.69
C THR A 134 -19.67 14.74 -10.51
N ALA A 135 -19.12 14.04 -11.51
CA ALA A 135 -19.84 13.05 -12.31
C ALA A 135 -19.93 11.68 -11.62
N LEU A 136 -19.11 11.42 -10.60
CA LEU A 136 -19.08 10.14 -9.90
C LEU A 136 -20.42 9.88 -9.21
N ASP A 137 -20.95 8.66 -9.32
CA ASP A 137 -22.14 8.21 -8.60
C ASP A 137 -21.77 7.64 -7.21
N PHE A 138 -22.77 7.52 -6.34
CA PHE A 138 -22.56 7.04 -4.97
C PHE A 138 -22.01 5.61 -4.91
N PHE A 139 -22.49 4.70 -5.75
CA PHE A 139 -22.08 3.30 -5.69
C PHE A 139 -20.62 3.11 -6.11
N SER A 140 -20.21 3.83 -7.15
CA SER A 140 -18.82 3.86 -7.62
C SER A 140 -17.92 4.52 -6.58
N ALA A 141 -18.35 5.65 -5.98
CA ALA A 141 -17.60 6.31 -4.90
C ALA A 141 -17.40 5.38 -3.69
N TYR A 142 -18.46 4.68 -3.29
CA TYR A 142 -18.40 3.75 -2.16
C TYR A 142 -17.41 2.60 -2.42
N ARG A 143 -17.48 1.96 -3.61
CA ARG A 143 -16.57 0.87 -4.00
C ARG A 143 -15.13 1.34 -4.10
N ILE A 144 -14.88 2.47 -4.74
CA ILE A 144 -13.54 3.04 -4.85
C ILE A 144 -12.98 3.37 -3.47
N TYR A 145 -13.79 4.01 -2.60
CA TYR A 145 -13.33 4.36 -1.26
C TYR A 145 -13.06 3.14 -0.37
N ALA A 146 -13.82 2.06 -0.54
CA ALA A 146 -13.61 0.81 0.18
C ALA A 146 -12.22 0.20 -0.07
N MET A 147 -11.62 0.44 -1.25
CA MET A 147 -10.25 -0.02 -1.54
C MET A 147 -9.19 0.58 -0.61
N ARG A 148 -9.47 1.72 0.04
CA ARG A 148 -8.59 2.31 1.05
C ARG A 148 -8.31 1.36 2.21
N TRP A 149 -9.25 0.45 2.51
CA TRP A 149 -9.09 -0.55 3.58
C TRP A 149 -7.87 -1.47 3.36
N ALA A 150 -7.40 -1.60 2.13
CA ALA A 150 -6.18 -2.37 1.84
C ALA A 150 -4.94 -1.86 2.59
N ILE A 151 -4.92 -0.57 2.99
CA ILE A 151 -3.83 -0.01 3.81
C ILE A 151 -3.82 -0.64 5.20
N GLU A 152 -4.99 -0.73 5.85
CA GLU A 152 -5.12 -1.33 7.18
C GLU A 152 -4.76 -2.81 7.13
N VAL A 153 -5.26 -3.53 6.13
CA VAL A 153 -4.92 -4.95 5.91
C VAL A 153 -3.42 -5.13 5.72
N SER A 154 -2.78 -4.28 4.90
CA SER A 154 -1.33 -4.36 4.68
C SER A 154 -0.53 -4.15 5.97
N PHE A 155 -0.95 -3.23 6.84
CA PHE A 155 -0.30 -3.05 8.14
C PHE A 155 -0.52 -4.23 9.08
N GLU A 156 -1.70 -4.85 9.08
CA GLU A 156 -1.98 -6.04 9.87
C GLU A 156 -1.13 -7.23 9.40
N GLU A 157 -1.04 -7.46 8.10
CA GLU A 157 -0.23 -8.51 7.50
C GLU A 157 1.27 -8.29 7.76
N MET A 158 1.79 -7.07 7.56
CA MET A 158 3.18 -6.75 7.86
C MET A 158 3.52 -6.92 9.34
N LYS A 159 2.62 -6.55 10.26
CA LYS A 159 2.80 -6.77 11.71
C LYS A 159 2.74 -8.25 12.08
N GLY A 160 1.78 -8.96 11.51
CA GLY A 160 1.55 -10.39 11.80
C GLY A 160 2.65 -11.27 11.25
N TYR A 161 2.98 -11.14 9.99
CA TYR A 161 3.89 -12.05 9.29
C TYR A 161 5.34 -11.54 9.23
N LEU A 162 5.56 -10.25 9.01
CA LEU A 162 6.88 -9.69 8.71
C LEU A 162 7.52 -8.93 9.88
N GLY A 163 6.88 -8.93 11.05
CA GLY A 163 7.45 -8.33 12.25
C GLY A 163 7.57 -6.79 12.21
N LEU A 164 6.72 -6.09 11.44
CA LEU A 164 6.68 -4.64 11.45
C LEU A 164 6.52 -4.10 12.87
N GLY A 165 7.46 -3.23 13.30
CA GLY A 165 7.47 -2.64 14.63
C GLY A 165 8.08 -3.53 15.74
N LYS A 166 8.59 -4.71 15.41
CA LYS A 166 9.27 -5.60 16.39
C LYS A 166 10.80 -5.39 16.45
N CYS A 167 11.35 -4.44 15.69
CA CYS A 167 12.77 -4.12 15.71
C CYS A 167 13.19 -3.58 17.08
N GLN A 168 14.16 -4.24 17.72
CA GLN A 168 14.68 -3.89 19.07
C GLN A 168 15.91 -2.95 19.01
N ALA A 169 16.33 -2.56 17.80
CA ALA A 169 17.47 -1.67 17.65
C ALA A 169 17.18 -0.29 18.26
N ARG A 170 18.14 0.24 19.02
CA ARG A 170 18.04 1.60 19.60
C ARG A 170 18.39 2.70 18.59
N ASN A 171 19.07 2.35 17.51
CA ASN A 171 19.47 3.29 16.49
C ASN A 171 18.29 3.61 15.55
N PHE A 172 18.02 4.90 15.36
CA PHE A 172 16.93 5.38 14.50
C PHE A 172 17.07 4.92 13.03
N THR A 173 18.30 4.93 12.50
CA THR A 173 18.57 4.46 11.15
C THR A 173 18.26 2.98 10.98
N ALA A 174 18.56 2.17 12.00
CA ALA A 174 18.22 0.74 12.00
C ALA A 174 16.69 0.52 12.05
N GLN A 175 15.96 1.36 12.78
CA GLN A 175 14.49 1.33 12.78
C GLN A 175 13.93 1.65 11.39
N ILE A 176 14.43 2.68 10.72
CA ILE A 176 14.03 3.03 9.36
C ILE A 176 14.35 1.88 8.39
N ALA A 177 15.55 1.31 8.48
CA ALA A 177 15.95 0.18 7.64
C ALA A 177 15.04 -1.02 7.84
N SER A 178 14.72 -1.38 9.08
CA SER A 178 13.79 -2.47 9.40
C SER A 178 12.41 -2.25 8.78
N ILE A 179 11.85 -1.04 8.90
CA ILE A 179 10.55 -0.71 8.30
C ILE A 179 10.62 -0.80 6.77
N SER A 180 11.69 -0.26 6.17
CA SER A 180 11.87 -0.26 4.72
C SER A 180 12.02 -1.68 4.16
N LEU A 181 12.77 -2.55 4.85
CA LEU A 181 12.90 -3.97 4.49
C LEU A 181 11.56 -4.71 4.61
N THR A 182 10.80 -4.48 5.68
CA THR A 182 9.47 -5.08 5.84
C THR A 182 8.53 -4.66 4.70
N MET A 183 8.54 -3.37 4.30
CA MET A 183 7.74 -2.91 3.18
C MET A 183 8.19 -3.51 1.85
N LEU A 184 9.49 -3.68 1.64
CA LEU A 184 10.02 -4.34 0.45
C LEU A 184 9.60 -5.80 0.39
N GLN A 185 9.75 -6.56 1.51
CA GLN A 185 9.29 -7.94 1.62
C GLN A 185 7.79 -8.06 1.33
N TYR A 186 6.98 -7.17 1.89
CA TYR A 186 5.54 -7.15 1.64
C TYR A 186 5.22 -6.94 0.14
N ASN A 187 5.91 -6.02 -0.52
CA ASN A 187 5.73 -5.79 -1.95
C ASN A 187 6.11 -7.02 -2.79
N ILE A 188 7.18 -7.71 -2.42
CA ILE A 188 7.59 -8.96 -3.09
C ILE A 188 6.51 -10.04 -2.90
N LEU A 189 6.01 -10.23 -1.68
CA LEU A 189 4.91 -11.19 -1.42
C LEU A 189 3.63 -10.83 -2.19
N CYS A 190 3.27 -9.56 -2.27
CA CYS A 190 2.13 -9.10 -3.08
C CYS A 190 2.34 -9.39 -4.56
N PHE A 191 3.57 -9.21 -5.05
CA PHE A 191 3.93 -9.54 -6.43
C PHE A 191 3.84 -11.05 -6.69
N MET A 192 4.46 -11.87 -5.84
CA MET A 192 4.40 -13.33 -5.93
C MET A 192 2.94 -13.82 -5.89
N LYS A 193 2.15 -13.35 -4.91
CA LYS A 193 0.72 -13.69 -4.83
C LYS A 193 -0.04 -13.40 -6.12
N ARG A 194 0.33 -12.35 -6.85
CA ARG A 194 -0.35 -11.98 -8.10
C ARG A 194 -0.12 -12.98 -9.24
N PHE A 195 1.04 -13.64 -9.26
CA PHE A 195 1.43 -14.59 -10.31
C PHE A 195 1.25 -16.04 -9.90
N ASP A 196 1.17 -16.30 -8.60
CA ASP A 196 0.92 -17.61 -8.03
C ASP A 196 -0.55 -17.75 -7.62
N SER A 197 -1.05 -18.98 -7.52
CA SER A 197 -2.45 -19.30 -7.22
C SER A 197 -2.82 -19.14 -5.73
N TYR A 198 -2.21 -18.20 -5.01
CA TYR A 198 -2.52 -17.97 -3.60
C TYR A 198 -3.70 -17.01 -3.40
N GLU A 199 -4.66 -17.41 -2.58
CA GLU A 199 -5.79 -16.54 -2.21
C GLU A 199 -5.40 -15.46 -1.22
N THR A 200 -4.48 -15.77 -0.28
CA THR A 200 -4.06 -14.86 0.80
C THR A 200 -2.53 -14.75 0.88
N ILE A 201 -2.04 -13.61 1.38
CA ILE A 201 -0.62 -13.43 1.70
C ILE A 201 -0.19 -14.36 2.85
N GLY A 202 -1.10 -14.62 3.81
CA GLY A 202 -0.84 -15.54 4.89
C GLY A 202 -0.58 -16.97 4.43
N GLY A 203 -1.32 -17.47 3.43
CA GLY A 203 -1.08 -18.79 2.83
C GLY A 203 0.29 -18.85 2.17
N LEU A 204 0.59 -17.88 1.28
CA LEU A 204 1.91 -17.79 0.64
C LEU A 204 3.04 -17.70 1.65
N PHE A 205 2.91 -16.84 2.69
CA PHE A 205 3.92 -16.70 3.72
C PHE A 205 4.12 -17.99 4.52
N GLY A 206 3.04 -18.71 4.82
CA GLY A 206 3.09 -20.01 5.50
C GLY A 206 3.91 -21.01 4.71
N ASP A 207 3.64 -21.17 3.42
CA ASP A 207 4.35 -22.13 2.55
C ASP A 207 5.83 -21.75 2.38
N ILE A 208 6.14 -20.47 2.17
CA ILE A 208 7.53 -20.00 2.13
C ILE A 208 8.23 -20.26 3.47
N THR A 209 7.54 -20.03 4.60
CA THR A 209 8.14 -20.23 5.93
C THR A 209 8.38 -21.71 6.20
N ILE A 210 7.46 -22.59 5.85
CA ILE A 210 7.63 -24.04 6.00
C ILE A 210 8.80 -24.52 5.14
N GLY A 211 8.81 -24.19 3.86
CA GLY A 211 9.90 -24.54 2.96
C GLY A 211 11.26 -23.98 3.37
N THR A 212 11.26 -22.77 4.01
CA THR A 212 12.51 -22.17 4.49
C THR A 212 12.93 -22.71 5.87
N ALA A 213 12.01 -23.13 6.70
CA ALA A 213 12.32 -23.71 8.03
C ALA A 213 12.99 -25.07 7.93
N GLU A 214 12.78 -25.80 6.83
CA GLU A 214 13.46 -27.07 6.55
C GLU A 214 14.91 -26.89 6.11
N LEU A 215 15.28 -25.66 5.70
CA LEU A 215 16.64 -25.36 5.25
C LEU A 215 17.50 -24.88 6.40
N THR A 216 18.71 -25.42 6.50
CA THR A 216 19.75 -24.90 7.41
C THR A 216 20.21 -23.50 6.97
N ILE A 217 20.94 -22.78 7.84
CA ILE A 217 21.57 -21.49 7.46
C ILE A 217 22.52 -21.68 6.26
N VAL A 218 23.20 -22.82 6.24
CA VAL A 218 24.15 -23.16 5.15
C VAL A 218 23.41 -23.34 3.83
N ASP A 219 22.28 -24.05 3.84
CA ASP A 219 21.44 -24.22 2.65
C ASP A 219 20.95 -22.89 2.11
N ARG A 220 20.54 -21.98 2.97
CA ARG A 220 20.06 -20.65 2.58
C ARG A 220 21.19 -19.81 1.94
N VAL A 221 22.38 -19.84 2.52
CA VAL A 221 23.55 -19.16 1.95
C VAL A 221 23.93 -19.79 0.62
N TRP A 222 23.86 -21.11 0.52
CA TRP A 222 24.14 -21.83 -0.70
C TRP A 222 23.17 -21.47 -1.83
N LEU A 223 21.87 -21.47 -1.56
CA LEU A 223 20.87 -21.06 -2.53
C LEU A 223 21.10 -19.64 -3.03
N LEU A 224 21.46 -18.71 -2.14
CA LEU A 224 21.79 -17.35 -2.52
C LEU A 224 23.01 -17.28 -3.44
N ILE A 225 24.06 -18.07 -3.15
CA ILE A 225 25.26 -18.17 -4.00
C ILE A 225 24.87 -18.69 -5.38
N VAL A 226 24.09 -19.75 -5.44
CA VAL A 226 23.60 -20.34 -6.70
C VAL A 226 22.84 -19.31 -7.52
N GLU A 227 21.92 -18.57 -6.90
CA GLU A 227 21.15 -17.53 -7.57
C GLU A 227 22.02 -16.42 -8.13
N VAL A 228 22.95 -15.88 -7.32
CA VAL A 228 23.87 -14.83 -7.75
C VAL A 228 24.78 -15.30 -8.90
N VAL A 229 25.32 -16.52 -8.81
CA VAL A 229 26.17 -17.06 -9.89
C VAL A 229 25.37 -17.30 -11.17
N THR A 230 24.13 -17.75 -11.05
CA THR A 230 23.20 -17.92 -12.20
C THR A 230 22.95 -16.59 -12.91
N GLU A 231 22.67 -15.54 -12.17
CA GLU A 231 22.46 -14.19 -12.72
C GLU A 231 23.74 -13.66 -13.40
N ILE A 232 24.89 -13.82 -12.77
CA ILE A 232 26.19 -13.42 -13.36
C ILE A 232 26.46 -14.20 -14.65
N ALA A 233 26.25 -15.53 -14.65
CA ALA A 233 26.42 -16.36 -15.82
C ALA A 233 25.55 -15.88 -16.99
N GLY A 234 24.28 -15.54 -16.70
CA GLY A 234 23.35 -14.96 -17.69
C GLY A 234 23.86 -13.64 -18.26
N LEU A 235 24.36 -12.73 -17.41
CA LEU A 235 24.86 -11.42 -17.83
C LEU A 235 26.09 -11.48 -18.73
N ILE A 236 27.00 -12.43 -18.48
CA ILE A 236 28.25 -12.61 -19.26
C ILE A 236 28.16 -13.70 -20.32
N SER A 237 26.96 -14.29 -20.51
CA SER A 237 26.72 -15.42 -21.45
C SER A 237 27.68 -16.61 -21.23
N ALA A 238 28.04 -16.88 -19.96
CA ALA A 238 28.89 -17.98 -19.57
C ALA A 238 28.08 -19.21 -19.11
N ASP A 239 28.69 -20.40 -19.18
CA ASP A 239 28.05 -21.61 -18.65
C ASP A 239 28.07 -21.58 -17.12
N TYR A 240 26.87 -21.71 -16.52
CA TYR A 240 26.69 -21.72 -15.05
C TYR A 240 27.52 -22.84 -14.38
N ASN A 241 27.53 -24.06 -14.97
CA ASN A 241 28.21 -25.20 -14.37
C ASN A 241 29.74 -25.01 -14.38
N GLU A 242 30.25 -24.36 -15.41
CA GLU A 242 31.68 -24.04 -15.53
C GLU A 242 32.11 -23.00 -14.49
N LEU A 243 31.31 -21.93 -14.32
CA LEU A 243 31.53 -20.91 -13.28
C LEU A 243 31.44 -21.47 -11.87
N MET A 244 30.43 -22.29 -11.59
CA MET A 244 30.28 -22.94 -10.28
C MET A 244 31.44 -23.87 -9.97
N ARG A 245 31.86 -24.70 -10.95
CA ARG A 245 33.00 -25.58 -10.81
C ARG A 245 34.29 -24.81 -10.53
N ALA A 246 34.54 -23.74 -11.26
CA ALA A 246 35.73 -22.90 -11.05
C ALA A 246 35.72 -22.23 -9.66
N ALA A 247 34.55 -21.72 -9.22
CA ALA A 247 34.40 -21.09 -7.90
C ALA A 247 34.62 -22.08 -6.75
N ILE A 248 34.03 -23.28 -6.84
CA ILE A 248 34.14 -24.32 -5.80
C ILE A 248 35.57 -24.89 -5.76
N CYS A 249 36.08 -25.29 -6.91
CA CYS A 249 37.43 -25.90 -6.96
C CYS A 249 38.58 -24.89 -6.73
N GLY A 250 38.34 -23.61 -7.05
CA GLY A 250 39.29 -22.52 -6.79
C GLY A 250 39.32 -22.01 -5.35
N ASN A 251 38.37 -22.38 -4.51
CA ASN A 251 38.27 -21.90 -3.13
C ASN A 251 38.11 -23.06 -2.14
N SER A 252 39.12 -23.30 -1.32
CA SER A 252 39.13 -24.41 -0.35
C SER A 252 38.02 -24.38 0.66
N HIS A 253 37.52 -23.21 1.07
CA HIS A 253 36.41 -23.08 1.99
C HIS A 253 35.07 -23.42 1.33
N LEU A 254 34.84 -22.95 0.11
CA LEU A 254 33.64 -23.29 -0.65
C LEU A 254 33.62 -24.79 -1.00
N HIS A 255 34.77 -25.35 -1.38
CA HIS A 255 34.91 -26.77 -1.63
C HIS A 255 34.62 -27.63 -0.39
N ALA A 256 35.13 -27.23 0.80
CA ALA A 256 34.86 -27.92 2.05
C ALA A 256 33.36 -27.87 2.43
N MET A 257 32.73 -26.70 2.29
CA MET A 257 31.27 -26.55 2.52
C MET A 257 30.48 -27.44 1.55
N PHE A 258 30.81 -27.42 0.27
CA PHE A 258 30.12 -28.20 -0.75
C PHE A 258 30.23 -29.71 -0.45
N VAL A 259 31.43 -30.22 -0.17
CA VAL A 259 31.65 -31.65 0.13
C VAL A 259 30.95 -32.08 1.40
N HIS A 260 30.93 -31.25 2.42
CA HIS A 260 30.33 -31.60 3.71
C HIS A 260 28.79 -31.66 3.65
N GLU A 261 28.17 -30.68 3.03
CA GLU A 261 26.69 -30.52 3.10
C GLU A 261 25.95 -31.16 1.93
N TYR A 262 26.60 -31.27 0.76
CA TYR A 262 25.96 -31.70 -0.50
C TYR A 262 26.56 -32.98 -1.08
N ALA A 263 27.47 -33.64 -0.38
CA ALA A 263 28.10 -34.87 -0.85
C ALA A 263 27.10 -36.00 -1.17
N GLU A 264 25.96 -36.04 -0.50
CA GLU A 264 24.92 -37.04 -0.72
C GLU A 264 24.00 -36.72 -1.91
N LEU A 265 23.83 -35.42 -2.26
CA LEU A 265 22.86 -34.98 -3.25
C LEU A 265 23.40 -34.86 -4.67
N GLU A 266 24.69 -34.61 -4.88
CA GLU A 266 25.23 -34.33 -6.21
C GLU A 266 26.62 -34.95 -6.50
N HIS A 267 26.97 -36.05 -5.90
CA HIS A 267 28.26 -36.74 -6.06
C HIS A 267 28.73 -36.96 -7.51
N GLN A 268 27.81 -36.92 -8.47
CA GLN A 268 28.15 -37.17 -9.88
C GLN A 268 28.45 -35.90 -10.70
N LYS A 269 28.12 -34.68 -10.22
CA LYS A 269 28.20 -33.48 -11.05
C LYS A 269 29.37 -32.55 -10.75
N PHE A 270 29.94 -32.58 -9.55
CA PHE A 270 30.94 -31.61 -9.10
C PHE A 270 32.18 -32.25 -8.48
N THR A 271 32.65 -33.39 -8.97
CA THR A 271 33.98 -33.90 -8.57
C THR A 271 35.03 -33.05 -9.26
N CYS A 272 35.85 -32.39 -8.46
CA CYS A 272 37.10 -31.77 -8.94
C CYS A 272 38.03 -32.97 -9.30
N GLU A 273 38.31 -33.18 -10.57
CA GLU A 273 39.38 -34.11 -10.98
C GLU A 273 40.70 -33.57 -10.43
N SER A 274 41.34 -34.36 -9.59
CA SER A 274 42.65 -34.07 -8.98
C SER A 274 43.78 -34.15 -10.00
#